data_3995adaee0eb1849f6ca5dbd4f7b1451
#
_entry.id   3995adaee0eb1849f6ca5dbd4f7b1451
#
_cell.length_a   1.000
_cell.length_b   1.000
_cell.length_c   1.000
_cell.angle_alpha   90.00
_cell.angle_beta   90.00
_cell.angle_gamma   90.00
#
_symmetry.space_group_name_H-M   'P 1'
#
loop_
_entity.id
_entity.type
_entity.pdbx_description
1 polymer ?
#
loop_
_entity_poly.entity_id
_entity_poly.type
_entity_poly.pdbx_seq_one_letter_code
_entity_poly.pdbx_strand_id
1 'polypeptide(L)'
;MLDNGGLLTEFLTETNPDRHNFVSRNRIVAGMCDATIVVESAEKGGSLITAELAEGYQRDCFAFPGRVADEYSKGCNQLIRDNKASMILSAEDFVSAMGWNTGAHPVKTENVQRSLFLDLSEEEQKIVSILAKQGSLQINTLVVEADIPVQKMSALLFELEMKGVVRVLAGGMYQLLN
;
A
#
# COMPACT_ATOMS: atom_id res chain seq x y z
N MET A 1 -18.42 -4.56 -19.04
CA MET A 1 -17.22 -3.76 -18.76
C MET A 1 -17.56 -2.29 -18.60
N LEU A 2 -18.29 -1.65 -19.52
CA LEU A 2 -18.55 -0.20 -19.48
C LEU A 2 -19.44 0.25 -18.32
N ASP A 3 -20.25 -0.62 -17.76
CA ASP A 3 -21.15 -0.29 -16.64
C ASP A 3 -20.41 -0.10 -15.31
N ASN A 4 -19.24 -0.75 -15.14
CA ASN A 4 -18.47 -0.76 -13.89
C ASN A 4 -16.98 -0.45 -14.09
N GLY A 5 -16.60 0.10 -15.23
CA GLY A 5 -15.23 0.43 -15.54
C GLY A 5 -15.07 1.14 -16.87
N GLY A 6 -13.81 1.30 -17.31
CA GLY A 6 -13.48 1.96 -18.55
C GLY A 6 -12.26 1.35 -19.23
N LEU A 7 -11.97 1.82 -20.43
CA LEU A 7 -10.76 1.51 -21.16
C LEU A 7 -9.84 2.74 -21.15
N LEU A 8 -8.59 2.54 -20.75
CA LEU A 8 -7.55 3.55 -20.79
C LEU A 8 -6.44 3.10 -21.74
N THR A 9 -6.03 3.97 -22.63
CA THR A 9 -4.90 3.72 -23.54
C THR A 9 -4.12 5.00 -23.77
N GLU A 10 -2.81 4.88 -23.96
CA GLU A 10 -1.92 5.93 -24.44
C GLU A 10 -1.64 5.82 -25.95
N PHE A 11 -2.11 4.75 -26.58
CA PHE A 11 -1.92 4.50 -28.00
C PHE A 11 -3.11 4.98 -28.82
N LEU A 12 -2.82 5.51 -30.01
CA LEU A 12 -3.85 5.89 -30.96
C LEU A 12 -4.60 4.67 -31.49
N THR A 13 -5.83 4.91 -31.98
CA THR A 13 -6.60 3.91 -32.71
C THR A 13 -5.79 3.37 -33.90
N GLU A 14 -5.93 2.08 -34.19
CA GLU A 14 -5.19 1.37 -35.25
C GLU A 14 -3.70 1.14 -34.99
N THR A 15 -3.19 1.44 -33.77
CA THR A 15 -1.84 1.03 -33.40
C THR A 15 -1.75 -0.49 -33.32
N ASN A 16 -0.82 -1.07 -34.07
CA ASN A 16 -0.62 -2.52 -34.06
C ASN A 16 -0.17 -3.01 -32.68
N PRO A 17 -0.68 -4.15 -32.19
CA PRO A 17 -0.20 -4.77 -30.97
C PRO A 17 1.24 -5.24 -31.17
N ASP A 18 2.15 -4.70 -30.37
CA ASP A 18 3.57 -5.04 -30.35
C ASP A 18 4.00 -5.38 -28.92
N ARG A 19 4.96 -6.29 -28.81
CA ARG A 19 5.55 -6.69 -27.51
C ARG A 19 6.09 -5.48 -26.75
N HIS A 20 6.72 -4.54 -27.43
CA HIS A 20 7.24 -3.31 -26.83
C HIS A 20 6.10 -2.46 -26.21
N ASN A 21 4.99 -2.33 -26.90
CA ASN A 21 3.82 -1.59 -26.42
C ASN A 21 3.21 -2.23 -25.16
N PHE A 22 3.22 -3.56 -25.07
CA PHE A 22 2.75 -4.26 -23.86
C PHE A 22 3.65 -3.95 -22.66
N VAL A 23 4.97 -3.95 -22.84
CA VAL A 23 5.91 -3.62 -21.78
C VAL A 23 5.80 -2.16 -21.38
N SER A 24 5.73 -1.25 -22.35
CA SER A 24 5.58 0.20 -22.09
C SER A 24 4.31 0.52 -21.31
N ARG A 25 3.17 -0.15 -21.67
CA ARG A 25 1.91 0.03 -20.98
C ARG A 25 1.96 -0.40 -19.50
N ASN A 26 2.79 -1.39 -19.14
CA ASN A 26 2.86 -1.92 -17.78
C ASN A 26 3.27 -0.85 -16.75
N ARG A 27 3.95 0.22 -17.16
CA ARG A 27 4.23 1.36 -16.30
C ARG A 27 2.97 2.06 -15.80
N ILE A 28 1.92 2.11 -16.63
CA ILE A 28 0.64 2.70 -16.25
C ILE A 28 -0.05 1.80 -15.23
N VAL A 29 -0.04 0.49 -15.47
CA VAL A 29 -0.61 -0.49 -14.52
C VAL A 29 0.08 -0.38 -13.16
N ALA A 30 1.41 -0.46 -13.15
CA ALA A 30 2.20 -0.37 -11.92
C ALA A 30 1.99 0.96 -11.17
N GLY A 31 1.92 2.09 -11.91
CA GLY A 31 1.79 3.42 -11.31
C GLY A 31 0.38 3.75 -10.79
N MET A 32 -0.67 3.19 -11.40
CA MET A 32 -2.06 3.44 -11.02
C MET A 32 -2.56 2.56 -9.88
N CYS A 33 -1.95 1.39 -9.68
CA CYS A 33 -2.36 0.45 -8.64
C CYS A 33 -1.70 0.78 -7.30
N ASP A 34 -2.39 0.51 -6.21
CA ASP A 34 -1.84 0.65 -4.86
C ASP A 34 -0.78 -0.41 -4.58
N ALA A 35 -0.97 -1.61 -5.14
CA ALA A 35 -0.04 -2.71 -5.03
C ALA A 35 -0.03 -3.59 -6.30
N THR A 36 1.08 -4.29 -6.51
CA THR A 36 1.23 -5.31 -7.56
C THR A 36 1.36 -6.69 -6.91
N ILE A 37 0.51 -7.64 -7.30
CA ILE A 37 0.55 -9.03 -6.82
C ILE A 37 0.99 -9.94 -7.96
N VAL A 38 2.11 -10.64 -7.79
CA VAL A 38 2.59 -11.65 -8.74
C VAL A 38 2.14 -13.03 -8.24
N VAL A 39 1.16 -13.61 -8.92
CA VAL A 39 0.59 -14.92 -8.54
C VAL A 39 1.50 -16.06 -8.98
N GLU A 40 2.02 -15.97 -10.20
CA GLU A 40 2.87 -17.00 -10.81
C GLU A 40 3.77 -16.35 -11.86
N SER A 41 5.04 -16.75 -11.91
CA SER A 41 5.99 -16.30 -12.92
C SER A 41 7.16 -17.24 -13.07
N ALA A 42 7.55 -17.53 -14.31
CA ALA A 42 8.85 -18.12 -14.61
C ALA A 42 9.97 -17.10 -14.35
N GLU A 43 11.22 -17.57 -14.31
CA GLU A 43 12.42 -16.76 -14.04
C GLU A 43 12.56 -15.51 -14.94
N LYS A 44 12.02 -15.55 -16.16
CA LYS A 44 12.02 -14.45 -17.14
C LYS A 44 10.60 -14.07 -17.57
N GLY A 45 9.65 -14.10 -16.65
CA GLY A 45 8.25 -13.77 -16.91
C GLY A 45 8.01 -12.27 -17.08
N GLY A 46 7.03 -11.91 -17.92
CA GLY A 46 6.64 -10.51 -18.15
C GLY A 46 6.09 -9.80 -16.90
N SER A 47 5.54 -10.55 -15.96
CA SER A 47 5.04 -10.04 -14.67
C SER A 47 6.17 -9.47 -13.80
N LEU A 48 7.40 -9.98 -13.93
CA LEU A 48 8.56 -9.46 -13.21
C LEU A 48 8.91 -8.03 -13.64
N ILE A 49 8.69 -7.69 -14.91
CA ILE A 49 8.89 -6.32 -15.42
C ILE A 49 7.90 -5.36 -14.75
N THR A 50 6.66 -5.79 -14.55
CA THR A 50 5.67 -4.97 -13.86
C THR A 50 6.00 -4.81 -12.38
N ALA A 51 6.52 -5.86 -11.72
CA ALA A 51 6.99 -5.80 -10.35
C ALA A 51 8.18 -4.82 -10.19
N GLU A 52 9.15 -4.86 -11.10
CA GLU A 52 10.28 -3.91 -11.11
C GLU A 52 9.83 -2.45 -11.33
N LEU A 53 8.83 -2.23 -12.19
CA LEU A 53 8.25 -0.91 -12.38
C LEU A 53 7.51 -0.43 -11.13
N ALA A 54 6.78 -1.31 -10.44
CA ALA A 54 6.11 -0.99 -9.19
C ALA A 54 7.11 -0.60 -8.10
N GLU A 55 8.20 -1.35 -7.95
CA GLU A 55 9.32 -1.02 -7.06
C GLU A 55 9.90 0.37 -7.39
N GLY A 56 10.14 0.65 -8.67
CA GLY A 56 10.63 1.96 -9.13
C GLY A 56 9.69 3.12 -8.82
N TYR A 57 8.40 2.87 -8.70
CA TYR A 57 7.39 3.84 -8.29
C TYR A 57 7.11 3.84 -6.79
N GLN A 58 7.87 3.08 -6.00
CA GLN A 58 7.68 2.91 -4.56
C GLN A 58 6.27 2.39 -4.21
N ARG A 59 5.75 1.49 -5.06
CA ARG A 59 4.49 0.79 -4.83
C ARG A 59 4.76 -0.56 -4.21
N ASP A 60 3.87 -0.98 -3.33
CA ASP A 60 3.97 -2.28 -2.69
C ASP A 60 3.90 -3.41 -3.73
N CYS A 61 4.78 -4.39 -3.56
CA CYS A 61 4.79 -5.59 -4.39
C CYS A 61 4.67 -6.83 -3.51
N PHE A 62 3.80 -7.75 -3.92
CA PHE A 62 3.56 -9.02 -3.23
C PHE A 62 3.72 -10.19 -4.20
N ALA A 63 4.10 -11.35 -3.67
CA ALA A 63 4.19 -12.56 -4.47
C ALA A 63 3.72 -13.79 -3.69
N PHE A 64 3.05 -14.69 -4.38
CA PHE A 64 2.75 -16.01 -3.85
C PHE A 64 3.99 -16.92 -4.01
N PRO A 65 4.45 -17.57 -2.93
CA PRO A 65 5.54 -18.53 -3.03
C PRO A 65 5.05 -19.80 -3.70
N GLY A 66 5.97 -20.50 -4.35
CA GLY A 66 5.66 -21.80 -4.91
C GLY A 66 6.80 -22.80 -4.69
N ARG A 67 6.67 -24.00 -5.26
CA ARG A 67 7.66 -25.06 -5.10
C ARG A 67 8.99 -24.65 -5.72
N VAL A 68 10.10 -24.92 -5.03
CA VAL A 68 11.45 -24.55 -5.47
C VAL A 68 11.82 -25.16 -6.82
N ALA A 69 11.36 -26.38 -7.09
CA ALA A 69 11.65 -27.10 -8.34
C ALA A 69 10.70 -26.73 -9.50
N ASP A 70 9.64 -25.97 -9.23
CA ASP A 70 8.65 -25.59 -10.23
C ASP A 70 9.16 -24.40 -11.07
N GLU A 71 9.16 -24.55 -12.38
CA GLU A 71 9.62 -23.55 -13.33
C GLU A 71 8.84 -22.24 -13.22
N TYR A 72 7.52 -22.31 -13.06
CA TYR A 72 6.64 -21.15 -13.01
C TYR A 72 6.55 -20.49 -11.63
N SER A 73 7.13 -21.10 -10.61
CA SER A 73 7.26 -20.50 -9.27
C SER A 73 8.58 -19.76 -9.06
N LYS A 74 9.57 -19.98 -9.93
CA LYS A 74 10.94 -19.42 -9.78
C LYS A 74 10.94 -17.90 -9.71
N GLY A 75 10.15 -17.22 -10.54
CA GLY A 75 10.09 -15.77 -10.58
C GLY A 75 9.52 -15.18 -9.29
N CYS A 76 8.44 -15.73 -8.77
CA CYS A 76 7.87 -15.30 -7.48
C CYS A 76 8.84 -15.54 -6.33
N ASN A 77 9.43 -16.75 -6.25
CA ASN A 77 10.40 -17.09 -5.22
C ASN A 77 11.65 -16.20 -5.29
N GLN A 78 12.06 -15.76 -6.48
CA GLN A 78 13.17 -14.84 -6.66
C GLN A 78 12.82 -13.44 -6.16
N LEU A 79 11.66 -12.90 -6.50
CA LEU A 79 11.19 -11.60 -5.98
C LEU A 79 11.18 -11.59 -4.45
N ILE A 80 10.67 -12.65 -3.82
CA ILE A 80 10.63 -12.79 -2.35
C ILE A 80 12.05 -12.87 -1.77
N ARG A 81 12.91 -13.73 -2.34
CA ARG A 81 14.30 -13.89 -1.88
C ARG A 81 15.09 -12.59 -1.95
N ASP A 82 14.89 -11.82 -3.02
CA ASP A 82 15.63 -10.58 -3.29
C ASP A 82 14.99 -9.37 -2.59
N ASN A 83 13.98 -9.58 -1.72
CA ASN A 83 13.20 -8.57 -0.99
C ASN A 83 12.53 -7.51 -1.88
N LYS A 84 12.20 -7.89 -3.12
CA LYS A 84 11.47 -7.06 -4.09
C LYS A 84 9.95 -7.22 -3.97
N ALA A 85 9.49 -8.29 -3.32
CA ALA A 85 8.09 -8.54 -3.01
C ALA A 85 7.92 -9.18 -1.64
N SER A 86 6.93 -8.74 -0.90
CA SER A 86 6.51 -9.39 0.34
C SER A 86 5.75 -10.69 0.01
N MET A 87 6.03 -11.75 0.77
CA MET A 87 5.33 -13.01 0.62
C MET A 87 3.91 -12.91 1.18
N ILE A 88 2.93 -13.38 0.42
CA ILE A 88 1.56 -13.57 0.87
C ILE A 88 1.09 -15.00 0.57
N LEU A 89 0.23 -15.54 1.42
CA LEU A 89 -0.34 -16.88 1.29
C LEU A 89 -1.85 -16.86 1.01
N SER A 90 -2.50 -15.74 1.30
CA SER A 90 -3.94 -15.57 1.14
C SER A 90 -4.31 -14.11 0.81
N ALA A 91 -5.58 -13.89 0.50
CA ALA A 91 -6.14 -12.55 0.34
C ALA A 91 -6.18 -11.79 1.67
N GLU A 92 -6.40 -12.50 2.78
CA GLU A 92 -6.41 -11.94 4.12
C GLU A 92 -5.04 -11.43 4.52
N ASP A 93 -3.96 -12.17 4.17
CA ASP A 93 -2.58 -11.72 4.39
C ASP A 93 -2.32 -10.42 3.63
N PHE A 94 -2.76 -10.33 2.37
CA PHE A 94 -2.63 -9.13 1.56
C PHE A 94 -3.37 -7.94 2.17
N VAL A 95 -4.66 -8.11 2.52
CA VAL A 95 -5.47 -7.05 3.13
C VAL A 95 -4.86 -6.57 4.44
N SER A 96 -4.32 -7.50 5.24
CA SER A 96 -3.62 -7.19 6.49
C SER A 96 -2.32 -6.43 6.26
N ALA A 97 -1.51 -6.86 5.28
CA ALA A 97 -0.25 -6.20 4.91
C ALA A 97 -0.47 -4.77 4.39
N MET A 98 -1.53 -4.55 3.62
CA MET A 98 -1.93 -3.23 3.13
C MET A 98 -2.57 -2.35 4.21
N GLY A 99 -2.86 -2.91 5.39
CA GLY A 99 -3.59 -2.20 6.43
C GLY A 99 -5.06 -1.89 6.08
N TRP A 100 -5.61 -2.57 5.07
CA TRP A 100 -7.00 -2.40 4.65
C TRP A 100 -7.92 -3.21 5.56
N ASN A 101 -8.07 -2.79 6.79
CA ASN A 101 -9.00 -3.43 7.71
C ASN A 101 -10.43 -3.15 7.25
N THR A 102 -10.99 -4.10 6.50
CA THR A 102 -12.42 -4.17 6.30
C THR A 102 -13.03 -4.52 7.65
N GLY A 103 -13.74 -3.61 8.29
CA GLY A 103 -14.27 -3.71 9.66
C GLY A 103 -15.20 -4.89 9.96
N ALA A 104 -14.89 -6.07 9.44
CA ALA A 104 -15.69 -7.29 9.49
C ALA A 104 -15.24 -8.34 10.51
N HIS A 105 -14.15 -8.09 11.26
CA HIS A 105 -13.88 -8.87 12.47
C HIS A 105 -13.37 -7.94 13.57
N PRO A 106 -14.17 -7.70 14.62
CA PRO A 106 -13.59 -7.22 15.85
C PRO A 106 -12.73 -8.37 16.38
N VAL A 107 -11.42 -8.35 16.09
CA VAL A 107 -10.49 -9.03 16.98
C VAL A 107 -10.78 -8.39 18.33
N LYS A 108 -11.32 -9.18 19.26
CA LYS A 108 -11.34 -8.84 20.68
C LYS A 108 -9.88 -8.68 21.10
N THR A 109 -9.33 -7.52 20.84
CA THR A 109 -8.18 -7.04 21.57
C THR A 109 -8.71 -6.83 22.98
N GLU A 110 -8.40 -7.79 23.84
CA GLU A 110 -8.43 -7.56 25.27
C GLU A 110 -7.82 -6.19 25.52
N ASN A 111 -8.51 -5.39 26.31
CA ASN A 111 -8.10 -4.08 26.75
C ASN A 111 -6.62 -4.08 27.11
N VAL A 112 -5.75 -3.77 26.16
CA VAL A 112 -4.44 -3.24 26.47
C VAL A 112 -4.75 -1.90 27.09
N GLN A 113 -4.62 -1.89 28.39
CA GLN A 113 -4.77 -0.74 29.25
C GLN A 113 -4.13 0.45 28.58
N ARG A 114 -4.95 1.38 28.05
CA ARG A 114 -4.47 2.63 27.48
C ARG A 114 -3.51 3.20 28.49
N SER A 115 -2.24 3.27 28.15
CA SER A 115 -1.26 4.03 28.90
C SER A 115 -1.80 5.47 28.95
N LEU A 116 -2.48 5.77 30.04
CA LEU A 116 -2.86 7.10 30.39
C LEU A 116 -1.55 7.90 30.57
N PHE A 117 -1.50 9.10 30.00
CA PHE A 117 -0.42 10.08 30.09
C PHE A 117 0.67 9.96 29.01
N LEU A 118 0.26 10.06 27.76
CA LEU A 118 1.11 10.69 26.77
C LEU A 118 0.83 12.21 26.89
N ASP A 119 1.82 12.97 27.35
CA ASP A 119 1.79 14.43 27.26
C ASP A 119 1.79 14.82 25.78
N LEU A 120 0.59 14.94 25.20
CA LEU A 120 0.41 15.39 23.84
C LEU A 120 0.29 16.92 23.84
N SER A 121 1.03 17.59 22.99
CA SER A 121 0.87 19.02 22.74
C SER A 121 -0.54 19.33 22.22
N GLU A 122 -0.97 20.57 22.30
CA GLU A 122 -2.29 21.01 21.81
C GLU A 122 -2.49 20.66 20.32
N GLU A 123 -1.42 20.78 19.51
CA GLU A 123 -1.45 20.46 18.09
C GLU A 123 -1.55 18.95 17.84
N GLU A 124 -0.82 18.13 18.60
CA GLU A 124 -0.93 16.68 18.55
C GLU A 124 -2.33 16.19 18.95
N GLN A 125 -2.90 16.78 20.00
CA GLN A 125 -4.29 16.49 20.42
C GLN A 125 -5.30 16.83 19.33
N LYS A 126 -5.08 17.93 18.59
CA LYS A 126 -5.92 18.32 17.45
C LYS A 126 -5.88 17.26 16.35
N ILE A 127 -4.69 16.78 15.96
CA ILE A 127 -4.50 15.72 14.97
C ILE A 127 -5.19 14.42 15.42
N VAL A 128 -4.95 14.00 16.66
CA VAL A 128 -5.58 12.79 17.24
C VAL A 128 -7.12 12.92 17.23
N SER A 129 -7.67 14.07 17.55
CA SER A 129 -9.12 14.29 17.56
C SER A 129 -9.75 14.22 16.16
N ILE A 130 -9.03 14.67 15.12
CA ILE A 130 -9.47 14.57 13.73
C ILE A 130 -9.43 13.10 13.29
N LEU A 131 -8.34 12.39 13.54
CA LEU A 131 -8.20 10.97 13.20
C LEU A 131 -9.23 10.10 13.95
N ALA A 132 -9.56 10.44 15.21
CA ALA A 132 -10.58 9.72 15.98
C ALA A 132 -11.98 9.83 15.38
N LYS A 133 -12.28 10.96 14.74
CA LYS A 133 -13.60 11.20 14.12
C LYS A 133 -13.72 10.60 12.72
N GLN A 134 -12.65 10.64 11.93
CA GLN A 134 -12.69 10.32 10.49
C GLN A 134 -11.99 9.02 10.13
N GLY A 135 -11.29 8.37 11.07
CA GLY A 135 -10.59 7.11 10.86
C GLY A 135 -9.20 7.33 10.29
N SER A 136 -8.97 6.89 9.05
CA SER A 136 -7.68 7.05 8.38
C SER A 136 -7.70 8.19 7.37
N LEU A 137 -6.68 9.05 7.38
CA LEU A 137 -6.59 10.23 6.51
C LEU A 137 -5.20 10.38 5.90
N GLN A 138 -5.15 10.95 4.70
CA GLN A 138 -3.89 11.37 4.08
C GLN A 138 -3.37 12.67 4.72
N ILE A 139 -2.04 12.84 4.68
CA ILE A 139 -1.38 14.03 5.23
C ILE A 139 -1.95 15.34 4.66
N ASN A 140 -2.28 15.39 3.37
CA ASN A 140 -2.84 16.60 2.75
C ASN A 140 -4.20 16.98 3.33
N THR A 141 -5.04 16.00 3.65
CA THR A 141 -6.33 16.22 4.30
C THR A 141 -6.13 16.70 5.75
N LEU A 142 -5.20 16.07 6.49
CA LEU A 142 -4.85 16.50 7.84
C LEU A 142 -4.32 17.92 7.90
N VAL A 143 -3.49 18.32 6.93
CA VAL A 143 -2.97 19.70 6.79
C VAL A 143 -4.12 20.72 6.69
N VAL A 144 -5.10 20.43 5.84
CA VAL A 144 -6.25 21.34 5.61
C VAL A 144 -7.15 21.38 6.85
N GLU A 145 -7.49 20.24 7.43
CA GLU A 145 -8.42 20.17 8.55
C GLU A 145 -7.85 20.66 9.88
N ALA A 146 -6.56 20.42 10.08
CA ALA A 146 -5.88 20.90 11.28
C ALA A 146 -5.40 22.35 11.15
N ASP A 147 -5.39 22.91 9.94
CA ASP A 147 -4.81 24.23 9.65
C ASP A 147 -3.35 24.33 10.15
N ILE A 148 -2.55 23.30 9.82
CA ILE A 148 -1.13 23.19 10.20
C ILE A 148 -0.31 23.04 8.92
N PRO A 149 0.76 23.87 8.73
CA PRO A 149 1.63 23.75 7.55
C PRO A 149 2.23 22.34 7.38
N VAL A 150 2.38 21.88 6.14
CA VAL A 150 2.80 20.50 5.83
C VAL A 150 4.12 20.08 6.49
N GLN A 151 5.11 21.00 6.57
CA GLN A 151 6.40 20.73 7.21
C GLN A 151 6.22 20.40 8.70
N LYS A 152 5.37 21.18 9.38
CA LYS A 152 5.07 20.98 10.79
C LYS A 152 4.20 19.76 11.00
N MET A 153 3.22 19.53 10.12
CA MET A 153 2.37 18.33 10.14
C MET A 153 3.20 17.05 10.03
N SER A 154 4.17 17.01 9.12
CA SER A 154 5.06 15.84 8.97
C SER A 154 5.87 15.56 10.23
N ALA A 155 6.38 16.59 10.91
CA ALA A 155 7.12 16.43 12.16
C ALA A 155 6.21 15.89 13.29
N LEU A 156 5.02 16.48 13.45
CA LEU A 156 4.04 16.05 14.47
C LEU A 156 3.55 14.61 14.24
N LEU A 157 3.30 14.23 12.99
CA LEU A 157 2.90 12.85 12.65
C LEU A 157 4.03 11.85 12.95
N PHE A 158 5.27 12.21 12.68
CA PHE A 158 6.43 11.39 13.03
C PHE A 158 6.56 11.25 14.56
N GLU A 159 6.40 12.33 15.33
CA GLU A 159 6.42 12.27 16.79
C GLU A 159 5.29 11.38 17.34
N LEU A 160 4.07 11.51 16.79
CA LEU A 160 2.92 10.69 17.17
C LEU A 160 3.13 9.20 16.83
N GLU A 161 3.81 8.91 15.72
CA GLU A 161 4.20 7.54 15.35
C GLU A 161 5.23 6.98 16.32
N MET A 162 6.27 7.75 16.66
CA MET A 162 7.27 7.36 17.66
C MET A 162 6.68 7.18 19.06
N LYS A 163 5.65 7.96 19.41
CA LYS A 163 4.87 7.80 20.64
C LYS A 163 3.91 6.61 20.60
N GLY A 164 3.77 5.92 19.44
CA GLY A 164 2.86 4.80 19.29
C GLY A 164 1.37 5.19 19.31
N VAL A 165 1.04 6.43 18.98
CA VAL A 165 -0.33 6.95 18.94
C VAL A 165 -0.93 6.78 17.55
N VAL A 166 -0.12 6.97 16.50
CA VAL A 166 -0.51 6.92 15.10
C VAL A 166 0.35 5.89 14.38
N ARG A 167 -0.19 5.27 13.35
CA ARG A 167 0.57 4.44 12.40
C ARG A 167 0.38 4.93 10.98
N VAL A 168 1.40 4.72 10.16
CA VAL A 168 1.35 4.95 8.72
C VAL A 168 0.84 3.68 8.04
N LEU A 169 -0.09 3.84 7.12
CA LEU A 169 -0.62 2.79 6.26
C LEU A 169 -0.12 3.00 4.82
N ALA A 170 -0.26 1.95 3.99
CA ALA A 170 0.00 2.05 2.57
C ALA A 170 -0.73 3.24 1.92
N GLY A 171 -0.08 3.89 0.93
CA GLY A 171 -0.65 5.09 0.28
C GLY A 171 -0.51 6.39 1.09
N GLY A 172 0.33 6.42 2.13
CA GLY A 172 0.55 7.62 2.94
C GLY A 172 -0.64 8.03 3.80
N MET A 173 -1.44 7.04 4.20
CA MET A 173 -2.56 7.20 5.12
C MET A 173 -2.08 7.10 6.56
N TYR A 174 -2.64 7.90 7.45
CA TYR A 174 -2.38 7.90 8.88
C TYR A 174 -3.63 7.48 9.65
N GLN A 175 -3.45 6.62 10.64
CA GLN A 175 -4.54 6.09 11.47
C GLN A 175 -4.10 5.99 12.93
N LEU A 176 -5.05 6.17 13.87
CA LEU A 176 -4.79 5.92 15.30
C LEU A 176 -4.51 4.44 15.55
N LEU A 177 -3.52 4.16 16.39
CA LEU A 177 -3.34 2.85 16.99
C LEU A 177 -4.38 2.68 18.10
N ASN A 178 -5.28 1.73 17.91
CA ASN A 178 -6.31 1.37 18.90
C ASN A 178 -5.73 0.45 19.96
#